data_10b09ff9f2adfe033cc30411af5a713f
#
_entry.id   10b09ff9f2adfe033cc30411af5a713f
#
_cell.length_a   1.000
_cell.length_b   1.000
_cell.length_c   1.000
_cell.angle_alpha   90.00
_cell.angle_beta   90.00
_cell.angle_gamma   90.00
#
_symmetry.space_group_name_H-M   'P 1'
#
loop_
_entity.id
_entity.type
_entity.pdbx_description
1 polymer ?
#
loop_
_entity_poly.entity_id
_entity_poly.type
_entity_poly.pdbx_seq_one_letter_code
_entity_poly.pdbx_strand_id
1 'polypeptide(L)'
;HRIDGWHDRAGFHFLTTEADRRRYVDTVLTSVKPGGYVIVATFAEDGPEQCSGLPVQRYSASALHDEFGSPFDLLGHEKESHQTPFGTTQNFVYCYCRLAHD
;
A
#
# COMPACT_ATOMS: atom_id res chain seq x y z
N HIS A 1 7.16 16.55 -14.07
CA HIS A 1 8.23 15.80 -13.38
C HIS A 1 7.71 14.51 -12.79
N ARG A 2 8.46 13.44 -12.99
CA ARG A 2 8.20 12.18 -12.32
C ARG A 2 9.17 12.02 -11.17
N ILE A 3 8.75 11.31 -10.13
CA ILE A 3 9.54 11.08 -8.92
C ILE A 3 10.19 9.72 -8.94
N ASP A 4 11.28 9.57 -8.19
CA ASP A 4 12.06 8.31 -8.12
C ASP A 4 11.42 7.25 -7.25
N GLY A 5 10.56 7.65 -6.33
CA GLY A 5 9.92 6.72 -5.40
C GLY A 5 8.63 7.27 -4.82
N TRP A 6 7.74 6.36 -4.49
CA TRP A 6 6.46 6.63 -3.85
C TRP A 6 6.40 5.86 -2.55
N HIS A 7 6.09 6.54 -1.46
CA HIS A 7 5.99 5.89 -0.16
C HIS A 7 4.69 6.32 0.53
N ASP A 8 3.83 5.36 0.82
CA ASP A 8 2.57 5.59 1.51
C ASP A 8 2.42 4.56 2.64
N ARG A 9 2.20 5.04 3.85
CA ARG A 9 1.87 4.22 5.01
C ARG A 9 0.53 4.67 5.56
N ALA A 10 -0.42 3.74 5.61
CA ALA A 10 -1.75 3.97 6.16
C ALA A 10 -2.61 4.98 5.38
N GLY A 11 -2.35 5.16 4.08
CA GLY A 11 -3.19 5.99 3.21
C GLY A 11 -4.07 5.14 2.28
N PHE A 12 -3.45 4.22 1.59
CA PHE A 12 -4.13 3.38 0.60
C PHE A 12 -5.29 2.57 1.20
N HIS A 13 -5.17 2.13 2.46
CA HIS A 13 -6.19 1.28 3.07
C HIS A 13 -7.51 2.01 3.35
N PHE A 14 -7.55 3.34 3.29
CA PHE A 14 -8.82 4.08 3.38
C PHE A 14 -9.63 4.01 2.10
N LEU A 15 -9.05 3.56 1.00
CA LEU A 15 -9.71 3.47 -0.29
C LEU A 15 -10.50 2.16 -0.37
N THR A 16 -11.74 2.20 0.09
CA THR A 16 -12.58 1.02 0.22
C THR A 16 -13.38 0.69 -1.05
N THR A 17 -13.37 1.57 -2.05
CA THR A 17 -14.01 1.30 -3.34
C THR A 17 -12.97 1.01 -4.42
N GLU A 18 -13.34 0.16 -5.38
CA GLU A 18 -12.45 -0.18 -6.49
C GLU A 18 -12.11 1.06 -7.34
N ALA A 19 -13.08 1.94 -7.57
CA ALA A 19 -12.85 3.15 -8.36
C ALA A 19 -11.79 4.04 -7.74
N ASP A 20 -11.81 4.21 -6.42
CA ASP A 20 -10.81 5.02 -5.72
C ASP A 20 -9.43 4.37 -5.77
N ARG A 21 -9.37 3.05 -5.62
CA ARG A 21 -8.10 2.32 -5.71
C ARG A 21 -7.51 2.42 -7.12
N ARG A 22 -8.34 2.33 -8.16
CA ARG A 22 -7.87 2.49 -9.54
C ARG A 22 -7.29 3.87 -9.78
N ARG A 23 -7.94 4.92 -9.30
CA ARG A 23 -7.41 6.29 -9.42
C ARG A 23 -6.09 6.46 -8.70
N TYR A 24 -5.94 5.87 -7.53
CA TYR A 24 -4.69 5.90 -6.78
C TYR A 24 -3.56 5.23 -7.57
N VAL A 25 -3.80 4.03 -8.07
CA VAL A 25 -2.81 3.29 -8.85
C VAL A 25 -2.43 4.06 -10.12
N ASP A 26 -3.41 4.66 -10.82
CA ASP A 26 -3.15 5.49 -11.99
C ASP A 26 -2.28 6.70 -11.65
N THR A 27 -2.51 7.31 -10.49
CA THR A 27 -1.69 8.43 -10.01
C THR A 27 -0.25 7.98 -9.78
N VAL A 28 -0.04 6.81 -9.16
CA VAL A 28 1.30 6.25 -8.96
C VAL A 28 1.97 5.99 -10.31
N LEU A 29 1.25 5.39 -11.26
CA LEU A 29 1.79 5.09 -12.60
C LEU A 29 2.25 6.34 -13.35
N THR A 30 1.57 7.46 -13.17
CA THR A 30 1.91 8.71 -13.85
C THR A 30 2.93 9.55 -13.08
N SER A 31 3.08 9.30 -11.78
CA SER A 31 3.96 10.08 -10.91
C SER A 31 5.35 9.51 -10.77
N VAL A 32 5.48 8.18 -10.80
CA VAL A 32 6.76 7.49 -10.56
C VAL A 32 7.46 7.22 -11.89
N LYS A 33 8.78 7.41 -11.92
CA LYS A 33 9.59 7.08 -13.10
C LYS A 33 9.62 5.58 -13.34
N PRO A 34 9.67 5.13 -14.59
CA PRO A 34 9.98 3.72 -14.87
C PRO A 34 11.27 3.31 -14.14
N GLY A 35 11.22 2.17 -13.46
CA GLY A 35 12.32 1.72 -12.59
C GLY A 35 12.31 2.32 -11.20
N GLY A 36 11.41 3.24 -10.90
CA GLY A 36 11.28 3.83 -9.57
C GLY A 36 10.64 2.87 -8.57
N TYR A 37 10.83 3.16 -7.29
CA TYR A 37 10.32 2.33 -6.21
C TYR A 37 8.93 2.77 -5.77
N VAL A 38 8.12 1.80 -5.38
CA VAL A 38 6.80 2.04 -4.79
C VAL A 38 6.69 1.21 -3.51
N ILE A 39 6.54 1.88 -2.38
CA ILE A 39 6.39 1.24 -1.08
C ILE A 39 5.03 1.65 -0.54
N VAL A 40 4.16 0.69 -0.32
CA VAL A 40 2.82 0.93 0.23
C VAL A 40 2.62 0.02 1.42
N ALA A 41 2.14 0.59 2.51
CA ALA A 41 1.80 -0.15 3.72
C ALA A 41 0.36 0.09 4.11
N THR A 42 -0.32 -0.99 4.48
CA THR A 42 -1.72 -0.99 4.92
C THR A 42 -1.84 -1.80 6.20
N PHE A 43 -3.00 -1.74 6.84
CA PHE A 43 -3.31 -2.72 7.86
C PHE A 43 -3.35 -4.11 7.23
N ALA A 44 -2.70 -5.07 7.90
CA ALA A 44 -2.71 -6.47 7.49
C ALA A 44 -4.09 -7.09 7.72
N GLU A 45 -4.31 -8.29 7.17
CA GLU A 45 -5.60 -8.99 7.32
C GLU A 45 -5.98 -9.24 8.78
N ASP A 46 -4.99 -9.33 9.67
CA ASP A 46 -5.19 -9.49 11.12
C ASP A 46 -5.08 -8.16 11.88
N GLY A 47 -5.04 -7.04 11.15
CA GLY A 47 -5.00 -5.71 11.74
C GLY A 47 -6.39 -5.16 12.08
N PRO A 48 -6.45 -3.91 12.56
CA PRO A 48 -7.73 -3.28 12.88
C PRO A 48 -8.63 -3.11 11.66
N GLU A 49 -9.94 -3.11 11.89
CA GLU A 49 -10.94 -2.87 10.84
C GLU A 49 -11.15 -1.39 10.56
N GLN A 50 -10.67 -0.52 11.45
CA GLN A 50 -10.81 0.92 11.35
C GLN A 50 -9.50 1.60 11.70
N CYS A 51 -9.28 2.76 11.11
CA CYS A 51 -8.17 3.65 11.45
C CYS A 51 -8.75 5.04 11.71
N SER A 52 -8.46 5.62 12.89
CA SER A 52 -9.01 6.92 13.29
C SER A 52 -10.54 6.98 13.18
N GLY A 53 -11.21 5.86 13.46
CA GLY A 53 -12.67 5.75 13.40
C GLY A 53 -13.25 5.57 12.01
N LEU A 54 -12.42 5.54 10.97
CA LEU A 54 -12.87 5.35 9.58
C LEU A 54 -12.63 3.91 9.13
N PRO A 55 -13.55 3.32 8.34
CA PRO A 55 -13.36 1.97 7.84
C PRO A 55 -12.17 1.89 6.88
N VAL A 56 -11.49 0.75 6.91
CA VAL A 56 -10.35 0.49 6.03
C VAL A 56 -10.49 -0.86 5.35
N GLN A 57 -9.83 -0.98 4.19
CA GLN A 57 -9.65 -2.26 3.51
C GLN A 57 -8.34 -2.87 4.01
N ARG A 58 -8.40 -4.08 4.55
CA ARG A 58 -7.22 -4.81 5.01
C ARG A 58 -6.68 -5.70 3.91
N TYR A 59 -5.37 -5.97 3.93
CA TYR A 59 -4.72 -6.72 2.87
C TYR A 59 -3.74 -7.76 3.40
N SER A 60 -3.67 -8.91 2.70
CA SER A 60 -2.45 -9.73 2.73
C SER A 60 -1.42 -9.09 1.80
N ALA A 61 -0.16 -9.54 1.89
CA ALA A 61 0.89 -9.04 1.00
C ALA A 61 0.54 -9.27 -0.48
N SER A 62 0.05 -10.46 -0.82
CA SER A 62 -0.30 -10.79 -2.20
C SER A 62 -1.51 -10.00 -2.68
N ALA A 63 -2.53 -9.81 -1.84
CA ALA A 63 -3.71 -9.03 -2.21
C ALA A 63 -3.36 -7.56 -2.44
N LEU A 64 -2.45 -7.01 -1.64
CA LEU A 64 -1.99 -5.64 -1.83
C LEU A 64 -1.23 -5.47 -3.14
N HIS A 65 -0.32 -6.39 -3.45
CA HIS A 65 0.39 -6.37 -4.72
C HIS A 65 -0.57 -6.51 -5.91
N ASP A 66 -1.59 -7.38 -5.80
CA ASP A 66 -2.57 -7.60 -6.86
C ASP A 66 -3.36 -6.33 -7.19
N GLU A 67 -3.60 -5.46 -6.21
CA GLU A 67 -4.29 -4.19 -6.46
C GLU A 67 -3.46 -3.27 -7.38
N PHE A 68 -2.14 -3.33 -7.30
CA PHE A 68 -1.26 -2.54 -8.15
C PHE A 68 -1.06 -3.18 -9.53
N GLY A 69 -0.99 -4.51 -9.57
CA GLY A 69 -1.00 -5.26 -10.83
C GLY A 69 0.33 -5.37 -11.53
N SER A 70 0.28 -5.83 -12.76
CA SER A 70 1.44 -6.26 -13.53
C SER A 70 2.48 -5.18 -13.86
N PRO A 71 2.16 -3.87 -13.94
CA PRO A 71 3.21 -2.87 -14.14
C PRO A 71 4.20 -2.76 -12.99
N PHE A 72 3.86 -3.33 -11.82
CA PHE A 72 4.67 -3.23 -10.61
C PHE A 72 5.30 -4.58 -10.30
N ASP A 73 6.63 -4.64 -10.38
CA ASP A 73 7.37 -5.86 -10.02
C ASP A 73 7.49 -5.94 -8.51
N LEU A 74 7.07 -7.05 -7.93
CA LEU A 74 7.18 -7.28 -6.49
C LEU A 74 8.63 -7.58 -6.13
N LEU A 75 9.22 -6.73 -5.27
CA LEU A 75 10.57 -6.93 -4.76
C LEU A 75 10.57 -7.68 -3.44
N GLY A 76 9.53 -7.46 -2.63
CA GLY A 76 9.42 -8.12 -1.33
C GLY A 76 8.27 -7.56 -0.53
N HIS A 77 8.07 -8.12 0.66
CA HIS A 77 7.06 -7.66 1.59
C HIS A 77 7.52 -7.89 3.02
N GLU A 78 6.94 -7.15 3.95
CA GLU A 78 7.21 -7.30 5.38
C GLU A 78 5.93 -7.12 6.17
N LYS A 79 5.91 -7.71 7.36
CA LYS A 79 4.88 -7.44 8.36
C LYS A 79 5.52 -6.68 9.52
N GLU A 80 4.76 -5.73 10.07
CA GLU A 80 5.19 -4.93 11.21
C GLU A 80 4.08 -4.88 12.23
N SER A 81 4.39 -5.14 13.50
CA SER A 81 3.47 -4.91 14.61
C SER A 81 3.80 -3.58 15.26
N HIS A 82 2.87 -2.65 15.19
CA HIS A 82 3.01 -1.33 15.80
C HIS A 82 2.16 -1.25 17.05
N GLN A 83 2.77 -0.91 18.18
CA GLN A 83 2.06 -0.70 19.43
C GLN A 83 1.68 0.76 19.58
N THR A 84 0.39 1.02 19.79
CA THR A 84 -0.08 2.39 20.02
C THR A 84 0.15 2.79 21.47
N PRO A 85 0.13 4.11 21.78
CA PRO A 85 0.22 4.59 23.16
C PRO A 85 -0.91 4.08 24.06
N PHE A 86 -2.01 3.61 23.47
CA PHE A 86 -3.17 3.11 24.23
C PHE A 86 -3.11 1.61 24.48
N GLY A 87 -1.99 0.96 24.19
CA GLY A 87 -1.78 -0.47 24.46
C GLY A 87 -2.39 -1.42 23.42
N THR A 88 -2.89 -0.90 22.31
CA THR A 88 -3.39 -1.74 21.22
C THR A 88 -2.27 -2.05 20.21
N THR A 89 -2.42 -3.16 19.49
CA THR A 89 -1.47 -3.55 18.44
C THR A 89 -2.10 -3.31 17.07
N GLN A 90 -1.34 -2.65 16.20
CA GLN A 90 -1.73 -2.45 14.81
C GLN A 90 -0.75 -3.21 13.93
N ASN A 91 -1.24 -4.25 13.26
CA ASN A 91 -0.42 -5.03 12.34
C ASN A 91 -0.48 -4.44 10.94
N PHE A 92 0.68 -4.10 10.38
CA PHE A 92 0.81 -3.58 9.03
C PHE A 92 1.45 -4.61 8.12
N VAL A 93 1.11 -4.53 6.85
CA VAL A 93 1.84 -5.23 5.78
C VAL A 93 2.42 -4.19 4.83
N TYR A 94 3.70 -4.36 4.50
CA TYR A 94 4.42 -3.53 3.54
C TYR A 94 4.60 -4.30 2.25
N CYS A 95 4.36 -3.63 1.14
CA CYS A 95 4.64 -4.14 -0.19
C CYS A 95 5.71 -3.27 -0.84
N TYR A 96 6.83 -3.89 -1.22
CA TYR A 96 7.94 -3.21 -1.89
C TYR A 96 7.92 -3.58 -3.36
N CYS A 97 7.71 -2.60 -4.22
CA CYS A 97 7.60 -2.82 -5.65
C CYS A 97 8.54 -1.89 -6.41
N ARG A 98 8.78 -2.24 -7.67
CA ARG A 98 9.45 -1.37 -8.62
C ARG A 98 8.56 -1.25 -9.86
N LEU A 99 8.39 -0.01 -10.34
CA LEU A 99 7.67 0.20 -11.59
C LEU A 99 8.52 -0.35 -12.74
N ALA A 100 7.95 -1.24 -13.52
CA ALA A 100 8.67 -1.89 -14.61
C ALA A 100 9.10 -0.86 -15.66
N HIS A 101 10.25 -1.11 -16.29
CA HIS A 101 10.69 -0.36 -17.46
C HIS A 101 9.88 -0.77 -18.69
N ASP A 102 9.66 0.16 -19.57
CA ASP A 102 9.04 -0.12 -20.87
C ASP A 102 10.00 -0.87 -21.79
#